data_d614bd08f3b69fb247794bbbbcdd3d6b
#
_entry.id   d614bd08f3b69fb247794bbbbcdd3d6b
#
_cell.length_a   1.000
_cell.length_b   1.000
_cell.length_c   1.000
_cell.angle_alpha   90.00
_cell.angle_beta   90.00
_cell.angle_gamma   90.00
#
_symmetry.space_group_name_H-M   'P 1'
#
loop_
_entity.id
_entity.type
_entity.pdbx_description
1 polymer ?
#
loop_
_entity_poly.entity_id
_entity_poly.type
_entity_poly.pdbx_seq_one_letter_code
_entity_poly.pdbx_strand_id
1 'polypeptide(L)'
;MKTQFLPLTAQNSDPYFDLHKQGQFSPWSRKIFEDCLTKPYFAYSLNQDNQPLGYYIGMTVLDEVTLMDIVVSAAHQGKGLGQSLLQHFMAQCKQNNIQQIWLEVRESNAAAISLYDNAGFILVEQRVDYYPSAKGKEDAWIMCCYLG
;
A
#
# COMPACT_ATOMS: atom_id res chain seq x y z
N MET A 1 14.48 -17.93 8.52
CA MET A 1 14.80 -16.90 7.51
C MET A 1 14.20 -15.59 7.96
N LYS A 2 15.02 -14.54 7.96
CA LYS A 2 14.60 -13.26 8.51
C LYS A 2 14.12 -12.32 7.41
N THR A 3 12.92 -11.79 7.58
CA THR A 3 12.47 -10.65 6.79
C THR A 3 12.95 -9.36 7.45
N GLN A 4 13.14 -8.32 6.66
CA GLN A 4 13.64 -7.04 7.13
C GLN A 4 12.90 -5.90 6.44
N PHE A 5 12.44 -4.93 7.23
CA PHE A 5 11.88 -3.68 6.70
C PHE A 5 12.98 -2.63 6.61
N LEU A 6 13.09 -1.99 5.46
CA LEU A 6 14.06 -0.92 5.23
C LEU A 6 13.36 0.29 4.61
N PRO A 7 13.77 1.51 4.94
CA PRO A 7 13.23 2.68 4.26
C PRO A 7 13.39 2.57 2.74
N LEU A 8 12.33 2.84 2.01
CA LEU A 8 12.34 2.85 0.56
C LEU A 8 12.57 4.27 0.08
N THR A 9 13.63 4.46 -0.71
CA THR A 9 14.05 5.76 -1.21
C THR A 9 14.26 5.72 -2.72
N ALA A 10 14.45 6.88 -3.35
CA ALA A 10 14.71 6.93 -4.79
C ALA A 10 16.00 6.16 -5.17
N GLN A 11 16.98 6.11 -4.26
CA GLN A 11 18.26 5.46 -4.53
C GLN A 11 18.17 3.93 -4.58
N ASN A 12 17.19 3.32 -3.90
CA ASN A 12 17.03 1.87 -3.87
C ASN A 12 15.72 1.39 -4.50
N SER A 13 15.08 2.23 -5.32
CA SER A 13 13.70 2.02 -5.75
C SER A 13 13.51 1.05 -6.93
N ASP A 14 14.55 0.75 -7.71
CA ASP A 14 14.41 0.00 -8.97
C ASP A 14 13.63 -1.31 -8.85
N PRO A 15 13.98 -2.25 -7.95
CA PRO A 15 13.25 -3.51 -7.89
C PRO A 15 11.80 -3.33 -7.42
N TYR A 16 11.53 -2.29 -6.62
CA TYR A 16 10.19 -2.04 -6.10
C TYR A 16 9.30 -1.36 -7.14
N PHE A 17 9.87 -0.51 -7.98
CA PHE A 17 9.13 0.02 -9.13
C PHE A 17 8.72 -1.10 -10.08
N ASP A 18 9.60 -2.10 -10.28
CA ASP A 18 9.24 -3.29 -11.07
C ASP A 18 8.06 -4.03 -10.45
N LEU A 19 8.04 -4.19 -9.13
CA LEU A 19 6.91 -4.80 -8.43
C LEU A 19 5.62 -3.97 -8.62
N HIS A 20 5.74 -2.65 -8.56
CA HIS A 20 4.62 -1.74 -8.79
C HIS A 20 4.01 -1.95 -10.18
N LYS A 21 4.84 -1.97 -11.21
CA LYS A 21 4.36 -2.16 -12.59
C LYS A 21 3.66 -3.49 -12.78
N GLN A 22 4.16 -4.55 -12.15
CA GLN A 22 3.58 -5.88 -12.26
C GLN A 22 2.25 -6.02 -11.54
N GLY A 23 2.06 -5.28 -10.46
CA GLY A 23 0.89 -5.38 -9.60
C GLY A 23 -0.26 -4.46 -9.96
N GLN A 24 -0.10 -3.55 -10.92
CA GLN A 24 -1.09 -2.52 -11.22
C GLN A 24 -1.61 -2.66 -12.65
N PHE A 25 -2.92 -2.50 -12.82
CA PHE A 25 -3.52 -2.40 -14.16
C PHE A 25 -3.06 -1.13 -14.89
N SER A 26 -2.99 -0.01 -14.17
CA SER A 26 -2.57 1.31 -14.68
C SER A 26 -1.44 1.84 -13.80
N PRO A 27 -0.21 1.35 -13.95
CA PRO A 27 0.87 1.73 -13.05
C PRO A 27 1.28 3.20 -13.22
N TRP A 28 1.80 3.79 -12.12
CA TRP A 28 2.42 5.11 -12.17
C TRP A 28 3.66 5.08 -13.06
N SER A 29 4.01 6.26 -13.61
CA SER A 29 5.32 6.43 -14.24
C SER A 29 6.41 6.36 -13.16
N ARG A 30 7.65 6.15 -13.60
CA ARG A 30 8.78 6.14 -12.69
C ARG A 30 8.90 7.45 -11.91
N LYS A 31 8.67 8.59 -12.59
CA LYS A 31 8.73 9.89 -11.95
C LYS A 31 7.70 10.02 -10.83
N ILE A 32 6.46 9.61 -11.07
CA ILE A 32 5.41 9.67 -10.05
C ILE A 32 5.76 8.73 -8.89
N PHE A 33 6.23 7.52 -9.19
CA PHE A 33 6.64 6.57 -8.16
C PHE A 33 7.73 7.16 -7.26
N GLU A 34 8.76 7.75 -7.85
CA GLU A 34 9.85 8.37 -7.09
C GLU A 34 9.39 9.59 -6.29
N ASP A 35 8.48 10.39 -6.84
CA ASP A 35 7.89 11.54 -6.13
C ASP A 35 7.15 11.08 -4.86
N CYS A 36 6.58 9.87 -4.87
CA CYS A 36 5.90 9.29 -3.72
C CYS A 36 6.84 8.69 -2.68
N LEU A 37 8.16 8.85 -2.83
CA LEU A 37 9.16 8.36 -1.86
C LEU A 37 9.78 9.47 -1.02
N THR A 38 9.36 10.74 -1.25
CA THR A 38 9.84 11.90 -0.50
C THR A 38 8.69 12.57 0.24
N LYS A 39 9.01 13.33 1.30
CA LYS A 39 7.98 14.02 2.10
C LYS A 39 6.99 14.78 1.20
N PRO A 40 5.69 14.75 1.49
CA PRO A 40 5.01 14.23 2.69
C PRO A 40 4.75 12.72 2.68
N TYR A 41 5.35 11.99 1.74
CA TYR A 41 5.22 10.54 1.64
C TYR A 41 6.27 9.85 2.51
N PHE A 42 5.98 8.62 2.92
CA PHE A 42 6.94 7.71 3.55
C PHE A 42 6.73 6.31 3.01
N ALA A 43 7.79 5.55 2.94
CA ALA A 43 7.74 4.23 2.33
C ALA A 43 8.75 3.28 2.98
N TYR A 44 8.36 2.01 3.05
CA TYR A 44 9.22 0.93 3.53
C TYR A 44 9.15 -0.25 2.58
N SER A 45 10.28 -0.89 2.39
CA SER A 45 10.37 -2.15 1.67
C SER A 45 10.46 -3.31 2.64
N LEU A 46 9.95 -4.46 2.21
CA LEU A 46 10.08 -5.73 2.93
C LEU A 46 10.99 -6.64 2.11
N ASN A 47 12.02 -7.18 2.74
CA ASN A 47 13.05 -7.96 2.06
C ASN A 47 13.38 -9.22 2.86
N GLN A 48 13.88 -10.23 2.16
CA GLN A 48 14.42 -11.45 2.77
C GLN A 48 15.73 -11.79 2.08
N ASP A 49 16.83 -11.78 2.85
CA ASP A 49 18.16 -12.07 2.31
C ASP A 49 18.48 -11.21 1.06
N ASN A 50 18.16 -9.91 1.13
CA ASN A 50 18.30 -8.92 0.06
C ASN A 50 17.36 -9.15 -1.14
N GLN A 51 16.42 -10.10 -1.03
CA GLN A 51 15.41 -10.29 -2.05
C GLN A 51 14.19 -9.42 -1.77
N PRO A 52 13.76 -8.56 -2.71
CA PRO A 52 12.56 -7.76 -2.54
C PRO A 52 11.31 -8.63 -2.48
N LEU A 53 10.51 -8.47 -1.42
CA LEU A 53 9.26 -9.20 -1.23
C LEU A 53 8.04 -8.30 -1.45
N GLY A 54 8.17 -7.01 -1.14
CA GLY A 54 7.08 -6.07 -1.25
C GLY A 54 7.44 -4.71 -0.67
N TYR A 55 6.44 -3.83 -0.64
CA TYR A 55 6.61 -2.48 -0.09
C TYR A 55 5.26 -1.85 0.22
N TYR A 56 5.29 -0.73 0.94
CA TYR A 56 4.13 0.15 1.06
C TYR A 56 4.56 1.61 0.97
N ILE A 57 3.61 2.47 0.59
CA ILE A 57 3.78 3.92 0.54
C ILE A 57 2.58 4.57 1.24
N GLY A 58 2.86 5.48 2.17
CA GLY A 58 1.84 6.30 2.83
C GLY A 58 2.09 7.77 2.57
N MET A 59 1.04 8.58 2.64
CA MET A 59 1.12 10.04 2.54
C MET A 59 0.54 10.66 3.80
N THR A 60 1.31 11.51 4.47
CA THR A 60 0.89 12.15 5.71
C THR A 60 0.39 13.55 5.46
N VAL A 61 -0.81 13.86 5.97
CA VAL A 61 -1.35 15.22 6.01
C VAL A 61 -1.88 15.45 7.43
N LEU A 62 -1.21 16.29 8.21
CA LEU A 62 -1.52 16.52 9.63
C LEU A 62 -1.52 15.21 10.41
N ASP A 63 -2.65 14.82 11.02
CA ASP A 63 -2.78 13.60 11.81
C ASP A 63 -3.48 12.46 11.03
N GLU A 64 -3.52 12.56 9.69
CA GLU A 64 -4.11 11.55 8.83
C GLU A 64 -3.06 11.02 7.86
N VAL A 65 -3.16 9.73 7.53
CA VAL A 65 -2.33 9.09 6.52
C VAL A 65 -3.23 8.42 5.50
N THR A 66 -2.88 8.56 4.23
CA THR A 66 -3.48 7.76 3.15
C THR A 66 -2.49 6.68 2.75
N LEU A 67 -2.93 5.42 2.77
CA LEU A 67 -2.16 4.32 2.21
C LEU A 67 -2.26 4.41 0.68
N MET A 68 -1.16 4.81 0.05
CA MET A 68 -1.13 5.09 -1.39
C MET A 68 -0.92 3.82 -2.21
N ASP A 69 -0.12 2.90 -1.69
CA ASP A 69 0.21 1.67 -2.40
C ASP A 69 0.71 0.63 -1.40
N ILE A 70 0.37 -0.63 -1.62
CA ILE A 70 0.89 -1.78 -0.88
C ILE A 70 0.94 -2.95 -1.85
N VAL A 71 2.12 -3.52 -2.02
CA VAL A 71 2.38 -4.53 -3.05
C VAL A 71 3.21 -5.66 -2.47
N VAL A 72 2.82 -6.89 -2.79
CA VAL A 72 3.60 -8.11 -2.52
C VAL A 72 3.99 -8.71 -3.85
N SER A 73 5.25 -9.11 -3.98
CA SER A 73 5.75 -9.80 -5.16
C SER A 73 4.86 -10.99 -5.51
N ALA A 74 4.51 -11.13 -6.80
CA ALA A 74 3.64 -12.22 -7.26
C ALA A 74 4.16 -13.60 -6.86
N ALA A 75 5.49 -13.78 -6.86
CA ALA A 75 6.13 -15.05 -6.48
C ALA A 75 5.99 -15.37 -4.98
N HIS A 76 5.59 -14.41 -4.16
CA HIS A 76 5.57 -14.54 -2.70
C HIS A 76 4.19 -14.30 -2.09
N GLN A 77 3.15 -14.26 -2.90
CA GLN A 77 1.78 -14.10 -2.41
C GLN A 77 1.31 -15.37 -1.69
N GLY A 78 0.31 -15.22 -0.81
CA GLY A 78 -0.23 -16.33 -0.05
C GLY A 78 0.60 -16.76 1.16
N LYS A 79 1.58 -15.96 1.58
CA LYS A 79 2.48 -16.25 2.70
C LYS A 79 2.30 -15.29 3.88
N GLY A 80 1.24 -14.49 3.89
CA GLY A 80 0.98 -13.53 4.96
C GLY A 80 1.81 -12.25 4.89
N LEU A 81 2.51 -11.98 3.79
CA LEU A 81 3.37 -10.80 3.66
C LEU A 81 2.57 -9.51 3.57
N GLY A 82 1.39 -9.54 2.94
CA GLY A 82 0.50 -8.37 2.91
C GLY A 82 0.08 -7.95 4.31
N GLN A 83 -0.24 -8.92 5.17
CA GLN A 83 -0.56 -8.66 6.57
C GLN A 83 0.65 -8.07 7.30
N SER A 84 1.84 -8.61 7.10
CA SER A 84 3.06 -8.09 7.72
C SER A 84 3.34 -6.65 7.29
N LEU A 85 3.18 -6.34 6.01
CA LEU A 85 3.33 -4.98 5.49
C LEU A 85 2.31 -4.04 6.12
N LEU A 86 1.05 -4.43 6.17
CA LEU A 86 0.00 -3.60 6.74
C LEU A 86 0.22 -3.36 8.23
N GLN A 87 0.63 -4.38 8.98
CA GLN A 87 0.93 -4.25 10.40
C GLN A 87 2.09 -3.28 10.64
N HIS A 88 3.16 -3.37 9.86
CA HIS A 88 4.29 -2.45 9.97
C HIS A 88 3.86 -1.02 9.66
N PHE A 89 3.08 -0.83 8.59
CA PHE A 89 2.53 0.47 8.21
C PHE A 89 1.70 1.08 9.34
N MET A 90 0.78 0.31 9.91
CA MET A 90 -0.08 0.79 10.98
C MET A 90 0.71 1.11 12.25
N ALA A 91 1.76 0.34 12.55
CA ALA A 91 2.65 0.61 13.67
C ALA A 91 3.40 1.94 13.48
N GLN A 92 3.86 2.23 12.27
CA GLN A 92 4.48 3.52 11.95
C GLN A 92 3.49 4.67 12.15
N CYS A 93 2.26 4.49 11.72
CA CYS A 93 1.22 5.50 11.92
C CYS A 93 0.98 5.77 13.41
N LYS A 94 0.88 4.72 14.21
CA LYS A 94 0.68 4.87 15.67
C LYS A 94 1.84 5.58 16.34
N GLN A 95 3.07 5.26 15.96
CA GLN A 95 4.26 5.91 16.52
C GLN A 95 4.31 7.40 16.20
N ASN A 96 3.71 7.82 15.10
CA ASN A 96 3.68 9.22 14.67
C ASN A 96 2.38 9.93 15.04
N ASN A 97 1.61 9.37 15.96
CA ASN A 97 0.37 9.97 16.49
C ASN A 97 -0.70 10.24 15.41
N ILE A 98 -0.75 9.37 14.42
CA ILE A 98 -1.78 9.43 13.38
C ILE A 98 -3.11 8.96 13.97
N GLN A 99 -4.18 9.70 13.67
CA GLN A 99 -5.52 9.43 14.18
C GLN A 99 -6.36 8.60 13.21
N GLN A 100 -6.16 8.78 11.91
CA GLN A 100 -6.96 8.13 10.88
C GLN A 100 -6.07 7.67 9.73
N ILE A 101 -6.38 6.49 9.21
CA ILE A 101 -5.75 5.97 7.99
C ILE A 101 -6.84 5.78 6.94
N TRP A 102 -6.60 6.32 5.76
CA TRP A 102 -7.48 6.23 4.60
C TRP A 102 -6.86 5.40 3.51
N LEU A 103 -7.68 4.72 2.72
CA LEU A 103 -7.21 4.03 1.52
C LEU A 103 -8.33 3.92 0.48
N GLU A 104 -7.92 3.70 -0.76
CA GLU A 104 -8.80 3.34 -1.85
C GLU A 104 -8.42 1.95 -2.33
N VAL A 105 -9.42 1.12 -2.63
CA VAL A 105 -9.19 -0.23 -3.12
C VAL A 105 -10.22 -0.56 -4.20
N ARG A 106 -9.77 -1.30 -5.24
CA ARG A 106 -10.69 -1.79 -6.28
C ARG A 106 -11.70 -2.75 -5.68
N GLU A 107 -12.95 -2.60 -6.07
CA GLU A 107 -14.03 -3.50 -5.62
C GLU A 107 -13.72 -4.96 -5.89
N SER A 108 -13.04 -5.25 -7.00
CA SER A 108 -12.69 -6.62 -7.39
C SER A 108 -11.57 -7.24 -6.55
N ASN A 109 -10.84 -6.43 -5.78
CA ASN A 109 -9.72 -6.91 -4.99
C ASN A 109 -10.19 -7.45 -3.65
N ALA A 110 -10.82 -8.63 -3.69
CA ALA A 110 -11.41 -9.25 -2.50
C ALA A 110 -10.37 -9.57 -1.43
N ALA A 111 -9.16 -9.99 -1.84
CA ALA A 111 -8.09 -10.32 -0.90
C ALA A 111 -7.65 -9.09 -0.11
N ALA A 112 -7.47 -7.95 -0.78
CA ALA A 112 -7.09 -6.70 -0.13
C ALA A 112 -8.20 -6.20 0.79
N ILE A 113 -9.45 -6.22 0.33
CA ILE A 113 -10.59 -5.80 1.14
C ILE A 113 -10.68 -6.63 2.42
N SER A 114 -10.51 -7.94 2.32
CA SER A 114 -10.50 -8.82 3.50
C SER A 114 -9.36 -8.47 4.45
N LEU A 115 -8.18 -8.21 3.91
CA LEU A 115 -7.01 -7.80 4.69
C LEU A 115 -7.30 -6.51 5.49
N TYR A 116 -7.87 -5.51 4.84
CA TYR A 116 -8.18 -4.24 5.48
C TYR A 116 -9.31 -4.37 6.50
N ASP A 117 -10.36 -5.10 6.15
CA ASP A 117 -11.50 -5.35 7.07
C ASP A 117 -11.01 -6.02 8.36
N ASN A 118 -10.18 -7.04 8.23
CA ASN A 118 -9.62 -7.74 9.39
C ASN A 118 -8.71 -6.87 10.24
N ALA A 119 -8.14 -5.82 9.67
CA ALA A 119 -7.26 -4.89 10.38
C ALA A 119 -8.04 -3.73 11.04
N GLY A 120 -9.35 -3.67 10.87
CA GLY A 120 -10.19 -2.64 11.48
C GLY A 120 -10.60 -1.49 10.57
N PHE A 121 -10.36 -1.61 9.28
CA PHE A 121 -10.85 -0.62 8.31
C PHE A 121 -12.33 -0.85 8.03
N ILE A 122 -13.07 0.24 7.86
CA ILE A 122 -14.49 0.21 7.52
C ILE A 122 -14.73 0.88 6.18
N LEU A 123 -15.74 0.41 5.45
CA LEU A 123 -16.16 1.04 4.20
C LEU A 123 -16.87 2.36 4.52
N VAL A 124 -16.39 3.47 3.96
CA VAL A 124 -16.95 4.80 4.15
C VAL A 124 -17.72 5.24 2.92
N GLU A 125 -17.19 4.99 1.73
CA GLU A 125 -17.77 5.45 0.47
C GLU A 125 -17.43 4.48 -0.65
N GLN A 126 -18.34 4.33 -1.60
CA GLN A 126 -18.10 3.60 -2.83
C GLN A 126 -18.21 4.58 -4.00
N ARG A 127 -17.14 4.68 -4.80
CA ARG A 127 -17.10 5.54 -5.99
C ARG A 127 -17.34 4.70 -7.23
N VAL A 128 -18.45 4.94 -7.89
CA VAL A 128 -18.86 4.16 -9.08
C VAL A 128 -17.97 4.52 -10.27
N ASP A 129 -17.56 3.50 -11.02
CA ASP A 129 -16.80 3.65 -12.27
C ASP A 129 -15.51 4.49 -12.11
N TYR A 130 -14.80 4.31 -11.01
CA TYR A 130 -13.66 5.14 -10.62
C TYR A 130 -12.36 4.70 -11.28
N TYR A 131 -12.13 3.38 -11.38
CA TYR A 131 -10.87 2.84 -11.91
C TYR A 131 -11.05 2.29 -13.32
N PRO A 132 -10.06 2.45 -14.21
CA PRO A 132 -10.03 1.71 -15.46
C PRO A 132 -9.83 0.21 -15.18
N SER A 133 -10.48 -0.64 -15.96
CA SER A 133 -10.37 -2.09 -15.83
C SER A 133 -10.39 -2.75 -17.21
N ALA A 134 -10.09 -4.06 -17.24
CA ALA A 134 -10.11 -4.82 -18.49
C ALA A 134 -11.51 -4.88 -19.13
N LYS A 135 -12.57 -4.66 -18.35
CA LYS A 135 -13.96 -4.68 -18.80
C LYS A 135 -14.57 -3.28 -18.91
N GLY A 136 -13.74 -2.23 -18.95
CA GLY A 136 -14.18 -0.85 -18.99
C GLY A 136 -13.80 -0.10 -17.72
N LYS A 137 -14.67 -0.11 -16.71
CA LYS A 137 -14.41 0.56 -15.42
C LYS A 137 -14.93 -0.29 -14.27
N GLU A 138 -14.37 -0.05 -13.09
CA GLU A 138 -14.86 -0.68 -11.86
C GLU A 138 -14.88 0.33 -10.72
N ASP A 139 -15.63 0.00 -9.67
CA ASP A 139 -15.82 0.86 -8.52
C ASP A 139 -14.59 0.85 -7.60
N ALA A 140 -14.42 1.96 -6.88
CA ALA A 140 -13.47 2.07 -5.78
C ALA A 140 -14.20 2.06 -4.45
N TRP A 141 -13.64 1.33 -3.49
CA TRP A 141 -14.05 1.42 -2.09
C TRP A 141 -13.10 2.34 -1.36
N ILE A 142 -13.67 3.32 -0.66
CA ILE A 142 -12.90 4.21 0.22
C ILE A 142 -13.08 3.67 1.63
N MET A 143 -11.97 3.30 2.27
CA MET A 143 -12.00 2.72 3.60
C MET A 143 -11.19 3.56 4.58
N CYS A 144 -11.55 3.50 5.85
CA CYS A 144 -10.89 4.25 6.91
C CYS A 144 -10.73 3.40 8.16
N CYS A 145 -9.61 3.57 8.84
CA CYS A 145 -9.35 3.00 10.15
C CYS A 145 -9.04 4.12 11.15
N TYR A 146 -9.77 4.14 12.25
CA TYR A 146 -9.53 5.09 13.33
C TYR A 146 -8.56 4.47 14.33
N LEU A 147 -7.46 5.16 14.60
CA LEU A 147 -6.44 4.68 15.52
C LEU A 147 -6.63 5.21 16.96
N GLY A 148 -7.58 6.07 17.10
CA GLY A 148 -7.89 6.65 18.39
C GLY A 148 -7.44 8.05 18.53
#